data_7be34cbed2b03f3ea1536d1713c02742
#
_entry.id   7be34cbed2b03f3ea1536d1713c02742
#
_cell.length_a   1.000
_cell.length_b   1.000
_cell.length_c   1.000
_cell.angle_alpha   90.00
_cell.angle_beta   90.00
_cell.angle_gamma   90.00
#
_symmetry.space_group_name_H-M   'P 1'
#
loop_
_entity.id
_entity.type
_entity.pdbx_description
1 polymer ?
#
loop_
_entity_poly.entity_id
_entity_poly.type
_entity_poly.pdbx_seq_one_letter_code
_entity_poly.pdbx_strand_id
1 'polypeptide(L)'
;PYIAAFVVKDIRLTDDDIAELIWTQEKLHTTFCRDRKKASIGFYPLKKITWPLRYYAEDPDKIKFIPLDSEKPMTGREILSEHPTGKKYGHLINTFSKYPLFVDNNGNILSMPPIINSREYGEISSSDTEILVETTGTHKETMKQTLNILATMLSDMGGVIYSVEIIYPEGREKAPFFQKGQRYIHLDYVEKTLGIRISAKKAKELLSRMGYLVEGAHGRMIIINVPPYRTD
;
A
#
# COMPACT_ATOMS: atom_id res chain seq x y z
N PRO A 1 11.15 -10.10 4.63
CA PRO A 1 10.09 -9.36 3.97
C PRO A 1 8.94 -9.09 4.94
N TYR A 2 8.22 -7.98 4.72
CA TYR A 2 7.10 -7.54 5.54
C TYR A 2 5.83 -7.58 4.70
N ILE A 3 4.68 -7.70 5.36
CA ILE A 3 3.36 -7.56 4.76
C ILE A 3 2.48 -6.73 5.67
N ALA A 4 1.58 -5.94 5.09
CA ALA A 4 0.49 -5.32 5.79
C ALA A 4 -0.71 -5.22 4.86
N ALA A 5 -1.92 -5.19 5.43
CA ALA A 5 -3.14 -5.12 4.67
C ALA A 5 -4.22 -4.36 5.44
N PHE A 6 -5.21 -3.87 4.71
CA PHE A 6 -6.49 -3.42 5.25
C PHE A 6 -7.63 -3.87 4.32
N VAL A 7 -8.85 -3.82 4.82
CA VAL A 7 -10.04 -4.04 4.02
C VAL A 7 -10.77 -2.72 3.85
N VAL A 8 -11.22 -2.43 2.64
CA VAL A 8 -12.19 -1.37 2.39
C VAL A 8 -13.54 -1.99 2.04
N LYS A 9 -14.62 -1.47 2.63
CA LYS A 9 -16.00 -1.89 2.37
C LYS A 9 -16.87 -0.71 1.96
N ASP A 10 -18.03 -1.03 1.44
CA ASP A 10 -19.03 -0.05 1.02
C ASP A 10 -18.53 0.94 -0.05
N ILE A 11 -17.47 0.56 -0.78
CA ILE A 11 -16.92 1.36 -1.87
C ILE A 11 -17.68 1.08 -3.17
N ARG A 12 -17.89 2.13 -3.95
CA ARG A 12 -18.50 2.02 -5.29
C ARG A 12 -17.54 2.65 -6.28
N LEU A 13 -16.88 1.81 -7.04
CA LEU A 13 -15.90 2.22 -8.05
C LEU A 13 -16.51 2.13 -9.43
N THR A 14 -16.31 3.17 -10.22
CA THR A 14 -16.50 3.15 -11.67
C THR A 14 -15.28 2.53 -12.34
N ASP A 15 -15.36 2.25 -13.63
CA ASP A 15 -14.19 1.78 -14.38
C ASP A 15 -13.10 2.85 -14.45
N ASP A 16 -13.45 4.14 -14.45
CA ASP A 16 -12.50 5.26 -14.36
C ASP A 16 -11.79 5.29 -12.99
N ASP A 17 -12.52 5.04 -11.89
CA ASP A 17 -11.91 4.95 -10.55
C ASP A 17 -10.93 3.78 -10.46
N ILE A 18 -11.24 2.64 -11.08
CA ILE A 18 -10.33 1.49 -11.15
C ILE A 18 -9.08 1.84 -11.96
N ALA A 19 -9.24 2.51 -13.09
CA ALA A 19 -8.11 2.97 -13.89
C ALA A 19 -7.22 3.94 -13.09
N GLU A 20 -7.81 4.84 -12.29
CA GLU A 20 -7.08 5.74 -11.40
C GLU A 20 -6.34 4.98 -10.29
N LEU A 21 -6.97 3.96 -9.69
CA LEU A 21 -6.32 3.09 -8.69
C LEU A 21 -5.10 2.37 -9.28
N ILE A 22 -5.24 1.79 -10.47
CA ILE A 22 -4.15 1.10 -11.17
C ILE A 22 -3.03 2.09 -11.53
N TRP A 23 -3.40 3.28 -12.03
CA TRP A 23 -2.43 4.33 -12.33
C TRP A 23 -1.66 4.77 -11.07
N THR A 24 -2.37 4.98 -9.96
CA THR A 24 -1.76 5.34 -8.66
C THR A 24 -0.85 4.23 -8.16
N GLN A 25 -1.28 2.96 -8.25
CA GLN A 25 -0.46 1.80 -7.91
C GLN A 25 0.85 1.80 -8.69
N GLU A 26 0.80 1.94 -10.00
CA GLU A 26 2.00 1.94 -10.85
C GLU A 26 2.87 3.19 -10.59
N LYS A 27 2.27 4.33 -10.31
CA LYS A 27 3.00 5.54 -9.92
C LYS A 27 3.75 5.35 -8.61
N LEU A 28 3.11 4.78 -7.60
CA LEU A 28 3.76 4.45 -6.32
C LEU A 28 4.84 3.39 -6.51
N HIS A 29 4.59 2.33 -7.30
CA HIS A 29 5.58 1.30 -7.62
C HIS A 29 6.86 1.89 -8.21
N THR A 30 6.74 2.75 -9.20
CA THR A 30 7.89 3.30 -9.92
C THR A 30 8.64 4.38 -9.14
N THR A 31 7.93 5.17 -8.33
CA THR A 31 8.52 6.29 -7.57
C THR A 31 8.86 5.92 -6.13
N PHE A 32 7.87 5.96 -5.24
CA PHE A 32 8.04 5.81 -3.80
C PHE A 32 8.54 4.41 -3.40
N CYS A 33 8.07 3.37 -4.08
CA CYS A 33 8.49 1.99 -3.86
C CYS A 33 9.75 1.60 -4.64
N ARG A 34 10.36 2.52 -5.43
CA ARG A 34 11.59 2.35 -6.20
C ARG A 34 11.56 1.10 -7.11
N ASP A 35 10.65 1.10 -8.09
CA ASP A 35 10.45 -0.04 -8.99
C ASP A 35 10.22 -1.35 -8.24
N ARG A 36 9.31 -1.32 -7.26
CA ARG A 36 8.94 -2.45 -6.38
C ARG A 36 10.08 -3.00 -5.51
N LYS A 37 11.25 -2.38 -5.50
CA LYS A 37 12.40 -2.82 -4.67
C LYS A 37 12.13 -2.67 -3.18
N LYS A 38 11.40 -1.63 -2.77
CA LYS A 38 11.10 -1.35 -1.36
C LYS A 38 9.76 -1.94 -0.94
N ALA A 39 8.74 -1.78 -1.77
CA ALA A 39 7.39 -2.29 -1.52
C ALA A 39 6.64 -2.54 -2.84
N SER A 40 5.66 -3.41 -2.78
CA SER A 40 4.67 -3.66 -3.83
C SER A 40 3.26 -3.62 -3.26
N ILE A 41 2.28 -3.47 -4.13
CA ILE A 41 0.87 -3.24 -3.81
C ILE A 41 0.03 -4.29 -4.52
N GLY A 42 -0.98 -4.84 -3.84
CA GLY A 42 -1.99 -5.71 -4.41
C GLY A 42 -3.40 -5.27 -4.01
N PHE A 43 -4.34 -5.41 -4.96
CA PHE A 43 -5.78 -5.26 -4.74
C PHE A 43 -6.46 -6.58 -5.03
N TYR A 44 -7.43 -6.96 -4.17
CA TYR A 44 -8.10 -8.27 -4.28
C TYR A 44 -9.58 -8.14 -3.94
N PRO A 45 -10.49 -8.72 -4.73
CA PRO A 45 -11.92 -8.78 -4.39
C PRO A 45 -12.11 -9.59 -3.10
N LEU A 46 -12.60 -8.96 -2.04
CA LEU A 46 -12.72 -9.62 -0.73
C LEU A 46 -13.63 -10.85 -0.77
N LYS A 47 -14.68 -10.82 -1.58
CA LYS A 47 -15.65 -11.92 -1.74
C LYS A 47 -15.05 -13.24 -2.24
N LYS A 48 -13.86 -13.20 -2.84
CA LYS A 48 -13.14 -14.37 -3.38
C LYS A 48 -12.16 -14.98 -2.38
N ILE A 49 -11.96 -14.37 -1.20
CA ILE A 49 -10.89 -14.68 -0.27
C ILE A 49 -11.42 -15.39 0.96
N THR A 50 -10.73 -16.44 1.40
CA THR A 50 -11.01 -17.16 2.64
C THR A 50 -9.93 -16.90 3.69
N TRP A 51 -10.33 -16.34 4.83
CA TRP A 51 -9.43 -16.05 5.95
C TRP A 51 -9.07 -17.30 6.77
N PRO A 52 -7.90 -17.36 7.44
CA PRO A 52 -6.82 -16.38 7.45
C PRO A 52 -5.95 -16.45 6.18
N LEU A 53 -5.24 -15.34 5.90
CA LEU A 53 -4.28 -15.27 4.80
C LEU A 53 -2.87 -15.59 5.30
N ARG A 54 -2.03 -16.12 4.44
CA ARG A 54 -0.64 -16.46 4.74
C ARG A 54 0.31 -15.87 3.72
N TYR A 55 1.40 -15.30 4.22
CA TYR A 55 2.51 -14.81 3.42
C TYR A 55 3.77 -15.58 3.78
N TYR A 56 4.29 -16.35 2.86
CA TYR A 56 5.45 -17.21 3.08
C TYR A 56 6.26 -17.37 1.80
N ALA A 57 7.36 -18.13 1.85
CA ALA A 57 8.17 -18.43 0.68
C ALA A 57 8.05 -19.92 0.31
N GLU A 58 7.83 -20.19 -0.99
CA GLU A 58 7.64 -21.55 -1.53
C GLU A 58 8.65 -21.84 -2.64
N ASP A 59 8.90 -23.13 -2.88
CA ASP A 59 9.67 -23.61 -4.02
C ASP A 59 9.05 -23.13 -5.33
N PRO A 60 9.81 -22.46 -6.23
CA PRO A 60 9.28 -21.94 -7.49
C PRO A 60 8.59 -22.98 -8.38
N ASP A 61 9.02 -24.24 -8.31
CA ASP A 61 8.45 -25.32 -9.10
C ASP A 61 7.12 -25.84 -8.53
N LYS A 62 6.86 -25.58 -7.26
CA LYS A 62 5.59 -25.89 -6.58
C LYS A 62 4.55 -24.78 -6.68
N ILE A 63 4.97 -23.56 -7.01
CA ILE A 63 4.07 -22.45 -7.29
C ILE A 63 3.44 -22.65 -8.65
N LYS A 64 2.10 -22.69 -8.72
CA LYS A 64 1.39 -22.82 -9.99
C LYS A 64 0.05 -22.10 -9.92
N PHE A 65 -0.14 -21.09 -10.75
CA PHE A 65 -1.38 -20.34 -10.88
C PHE A 65 -1.46 -19.67 -12.25
N ILE A 66 -2.62 -19.10 -12.61
CA ILE A 66 -2.80 -18.29 -13.81
C ILE A 66 -2.47 -16.85 -13.43
N PRO A 67 -1.33 -16.29 -13.90
CA PRO A 67 -0.99 -14.90 -13.61
C PRO A 67 -1.92 -13.93 -14.34
N LEU A 68 -2.05 -12.73 -13.81
CA LEU A 68 -2.79 -11.64 -14.45
C LEU A 68 -2.28 -11.45 -15.88
N ASP A 69 -3.16 -11.11 -16.82
CA ASP A 69 -2.88 -11.00 -18.26
C ASP A 69 -2.46 -12.31 -18.95
N SER A 70 -2.72 -13.47 -18.33
CA SER A 70 -2.45 -14.78 -18.91
C SER A 70 -3.71 -15.66 -18.91
N GLU A 71 -3.74 -16.65 -19.79
CA GLU A 71 -4.85 -17.63 -19.85
C GLU A 71 -4.45 -19.02 -19.35
N LYS A 72 -3.15 -19.25 -19.19
CA LYS A 72 -2.60 -20.57 -18.84
C LYS A 72 -1.94 -20.56 -17.47
N PRO A 73 -2.05 -21.64 -16.70
CA PRO A 73 -1.28 -21.80 -15.49
C PRO A 73 0.22 -21.81 -15.79
N MET A 74 0.98 -21.09 -14.97
CA MET A 74 2.44 -21.00 -15.05
C MET A 74 3.04 -21.30 -13.69
N THR A 75 4.20 -21.96 -13.67
CA THR A 75 5.01 -22.11 -12.46
C THR A 75 5.71 -20.79 -12.10
N GLY A 76 6.22 -20.70 -10.87
CA GLY A 76 6.97 -19.51 -10.44
C GLY A 76 8.17 -19.23 -11.34
N ARG A 77 8.86 -20.26 -11.86
CA ARG A 77 9.98 -20.11 -12.82
C ARG A 77 9.51 -19.64 -14.18
N GLU A 78 8.46 -20.24 -14.72
CA GLU A 78 7.89 -19.84 -16.02
C GLU A 78 7.39 -18.40 -15.97
N ILE A 79 6.79 -17.96 -14.85
CA ILE A 79 6.40 -16.55 -14.67
C ILE A 79 7.61 -15.63 -14.83
N LEU A 80 8.74 -15.93 -14.18
CA LEU A 80 9.94 -15.08 -14.29
C LEU A 80 10.59 -15.13 -15.68
N SER A 81 10.54 -16.25 -16.37
CA SER A 81 11.22 -16.43 -17.66
C SER A 81 10.35 -16.04 -18.86
N GLU A 82 9.03 -16.18 -18.77
CA GLU A 82 8.14 -16.07 -19.94
C GLU A 82 7.17 -14.90 -19.84
N HIS A 83 6.60 -14.64 -18.63
CA HIS A 83 5.62 -13.57 -18.46
C HIS A 83 6.26 -12.19 -18.57
N PRO A 84 5.64 -11.19 -19.27
CA PRO A 84 6.22 -9.85 -19.42
C PRO A 84 6.58 -9.18 -18.11
N THR A 85 5.67 -9.22 -17.11
CA THR A 85 5.91 -8.67 -15.78
C THR A 85 7.01 -9.43 -15.03
N GLY A 86 7.07 -10.76 -15.18
CA GLY A 86 8.13 -11.59 -14.64
C GLY A 86 9.50 -11.25 -15.21
N LYS A 87 9.61 -11.06 -16.54
CA LYS A 87 10.85 -10.62 -17.20
C LYS A 87 11.30 -9.23 -16.69
N LYS A 88 10.34 -8.32 -16.48
CA LYS A 88 10.63 -6.95 -16.00
C LYS A 88 11.12 -6.93 -14.55
N TYR A 89 10.45 -7.64 -13.66
CA TYR A 89 10.67 -7.55 -12.21
C TYR A 89 11.31 -8.81 -11.60
N GLY A 90 11.54 -9.87 -12.38
CA GLY A 90 12.09 -11.14 -11.90
C GLY A 90 13.44 -11.00 -11.21
N HIS A 91 14.24 -10.02 -11.62
CA HIS A 91 15.53 -9.70 -10.99
C HIS A 91 15.43 -9.38 -9.48
N LEU A 92 14.24 -9.08 -8.98
CA LEU A 92 14.01 -8.81 -7.55
C LEU A 92 14.03 -10.08 -6.69
N ILE A 93 13.73 -11.24 -7.27
CA ILE A 93 13.60 -12.51 -6.53
C ILE A 93 14.31 -13.70 -7.18
N ASN A 94 14.83 -13.59 -8.40
CA ASN A 94 15.41 -14.72 -9.14
C ASN A 94 16.65 -15.35 -8.49
N THR A 95 17.31 -14.64 -7.58
CA THR A 95 18.46 -15.16 -6.82
C THR A 95 18.06 -15.95 -5.58
N PHE A 96 16.77 -15.95 -5.20
CA PHE A 96 16.29 -16.66 -4.03
C PHE A 96 15.97 -18.12 -4.37
N SER A 97 16.22 -19.02 -3.46
CA SER A 97 15.84 -20.44 -3.58
C SER A 97 14.35 -20.68 -3.46
N LYS A 98 13.62 -19.75 -2.83
CA LYS A 98 12.17 -19.77 -2.65
C LYS A 98 11.58 -18.41 -2.99
N TYR A 99 10.40 -18.40 -3.62
CA TYR A 99 9.71 -17.17 -3.99
C TYR A 99 8.60 -16.81 -3.02
N PRO A 100 8.40 -15.51 -2.72
CA PRO A 100 7.32 -15.06 -1.86
C PRO A 100 5.96 -15.42 -2.46
N LEU A 101 5.03 -15.85 -1.61
CA LEU A 101 3.69 -16.25 -2.01
C LEU A 101 2.66 -15.74 -1.01
N PHE A 102 1.59 -15.17 -1.51
CA PHE A 102 0.43 -14.72 -0.73
C PHE A 102 -0.76 -15.60 -1.06
N VAL A 103 -1.30 -16.28 -0.05
CA VAL A 103 -2.34 -17.32 -0.22
C VAL A 103 -3.46 -17.18 0.81
N ASP A 104 -4.63 -17.64 0.45
CA ASP A 104 -5.77 -17.75 1.37
C ASP A 104 -5.76 -19.07 2.16
N ASN A 105 -6.76 -19.27 3.03
CA ASN A 105 -6.85 -20.47 3.88
C ASN A 105 -7.18 -21.75 3.08
N ASN A 106 -7.75 -21.63 1.90
CA ASN A 106 -8.04 -22.75 1.01
C ASN A 106 -6.83 -23.15 0.15
N GLY A 107 -5.73 -22.40 0.25
CA GLY A 107 -4.54 -22.61 -0.57
C GLY A 107 -4.59 -21.91 -1.93
N ASN A 108 -5.59 -21.06 -2.16
CA ASN A 108 -5.67 -20.27 -3.38
C ASN A 108 -4.57 -19.21 -3.39
N ILE A 109 -3.82 -19.13 -4.49
CA ILE A 109 -2.75 -18.16 -4.66
C ILE A 109 -3.35 -16.83 -5.09
N LEU A 110 -3.16 -15.80 -4.27
CA LEU A 110 -3.58 -14.44 -4.56
C LEU A 110 -2.53 -13.70 -5.42
N SER A 111 -1.26 -13.87 -5.04
CA SER A 111 -0.13 -13.26 -5.76
C SER A 111 1.21 -13.92 -5.45
N MET A 112 2.18 -13.62 -6.29
CA MET A 112 3.61 -13.86 -6.07
C MET A 112 4.34 -12.50 -5.99
N PRO A 113 4.31 -11.84 -4.80
CA PRO A 113 4.93 -10.53 -4.64
C PRO A 113 6.45 -10.56 -4.80
N PRO A 114 7.08 -9.52 -5.30
CA PRO A 114 6.53 -8.28 -5.82
C PRO A 114 6.21 -8.35 -7.33
N ILE A 115 6.03 -9.55 -7.87
CA ILE A 115 5.99 -9.78 -9.33
C ILE A 115 4.60 -9.57 -9.89
N ILE A 116 3.61 -10.43 -9.49
CA ILE A 116 2.31 -10.44 -10.17
C ILE A 116 1.21 -11.06 -9.30
N ASN A 117 -0.01 -10.56 -9.48
CA ASN A 117 -1.22 -11.15 -8.91
C ASN A 117 -1.72 -12.32 -9.78
N SER A 118 -2.53 -13.19 -9.17
CA SER A 118 -3.28 -14.17 -9.93
C SER A 118 -4.47 -13.53 -10.66
N ARG A 119 -4.84 -14.04 -11.80
CA ARG A 119 -6.00 -13.58 -12.56
C ARG A 119 -7.32 -13.80 -11.81
N GLU A 120 -7.45 -14.93 -11.17
CA GLU A 120 -8.70 -15.31 -10.50
C GLU A 120 -8.97 -14.47 -9.23
N TYR A 121 -7.94 -14.20 -8.44
CA TYR A 121 -8.08 -13.56 -7.13
C TYR A 121 -7.56 -12.13 -7.08
N GLY A 122 -6.74 -11.71 -8.02
CA GLY A 122 -6.05 -10.42 -8.01
C GLY A 122 -6.56 -9.40 -9.01
N GLU A 123 -7.71 -9.63 -9.63
CA GLU A 123 -8.37 -8.70 -10.54
C GLU A 123 -9.63 -8.14 -9.89
N ILE A 124 -9.65 -6.82 -9.65
CA ILE A 124 -10.82 -6.08 -9.16
C ILE A 124 -11.62 -5.52 -10.31
N SER A 125 -12.92 -5.33 -10.09
CA SER A 125 -13.88 -4.77 -11.07
C SER A 125 -14.82 -3.77 -10.42
N SER A 126 -15.54 -2.99 -11.21
CA SER A 126 -16.56 -2.04 -10.74
C SER A 126 -17.74 -2.71 -9.99
N SER A 127 -17.87 -4.03 -10.10
CA SER A 127 -18.85 -4.80 -9.31
C SER A 127 -18.40 -5.13 -7.89
N ASP A 128 -17.12 -4.89 -7.55
CA ASP A 128 -16.59 -5.20 -6.23
C ASP A 128 -16.76 -4.03 -5.27
N THR A 129 -17.55 -4.25 -4.22
CA THR A 129 -17.84 -3.25 -3.17
C THR A 129 -16.99 -3.43 -1.91
N GLU A 130 -16.25 -4.54 -1.84
CA GLU A 130 -15.33 -4.86 -0.76
C GLU A 130 -14.01 -5.35 -1.34
N ILE A 131 -12.91 -4.71 -0.94
CA ILE A 131 -11.57 -4.95 -1.48
C ILE A 131 -10.58 -5.13 -0.33
N LEU A 132 -9.74 -6.15 -0.42
CA LEU A 132 -8.53 -6.28 0.37
C LEU A 132 -7.41 -5.52 -0.35
N VAL A 133 -6.73 -4.64 0.36
CA VAL A 133 -5.52 -3.95 -0.11
C VAL A 133 -4.34 -4.45 0.69
N GLU A 134 -3.32 -4.88 -0.01
CA GLU A 134 -2.09 -5.41 0.58
C GLU A 134 -0.89 -4.61 0.11
N THR A 135 0.09 -4.47 1.00
CA THR A 135 1.45 -4.05 0.64
C THR A 135 2.46 -5.04 1.22
N THR A 136 3.36 -5.50 0.38
CA THR A 136 4.52 -6.32 0.78
C THR A 136 5.81 -5.57 0.50
N GLY A 137 6.89 -5.91 1.20
CA GLY A 137 8.16 -5.24 0.91
C GLY A 137 9.32 -5.68 1.79
N THR A 138 10.49 -5.17 1.41
CA THR A 138 11.74 -5.32 2.16
C THR A 138 12.02 -4.14 3.08
N HIS A 139 11.34 -2.99 2.85
CA HIS A 139 11.51 -1.77 3.63
C HIS A 139 10.21 -1.43 4.39
N LYS A 140 10.18 -1.75 5.69
CA LYS A 140 8.97 -1.70 6.53
C LYS A 140 8.28 -0.33 6.52
N GLU A 141 9.06 0.75 6.63
CA GLU A 141 8.49 2.11 6.64
C GLU A 141 7.84 2.51 5.31
N THR A 142 8.50 2.23 4.17
CA THR A 142 7.91 2.49 2.85
C THR A 142 6.62 1.69 2.66
N MET A 143 6.61 0.41 3.07
CA MET A 143 5.43 -0.45 3.01
C MET A 143 4.27 0.15 3.84
N LYS A 144 4.53 0.56 5.10
CA LYS A 144 3.53 1.17 5.98
C LYS A 144 2.97 2.48 5.41
N GLN A 145 3.85 3.35 4.93
CA GLN A 145 3.46 4.63 4.34
C GLN A 145 2.67 4.45 3.05
N THR A 146 3.09 3.52 2.19
CA THR A 146 2.34 3.16 0.98
C THR A 146 0.92 2.70 1.31
N LEU A 147 0.78 1.84 2.32
CA LEU A 147 -0.53 1.36 2.76
C LEU A 147 -1.41 2.50 3.30
N ASN A 148 -0.84 3.44 4.07
CA ASN A 148 -1.56 4.59 4.60
C ASN A 148 -2.04 5.55 3.48
N ILE A 149 -1.22 5.76 2.44
CA ILE A 149 -1.61 6.55 1.27
C ILE A 149 -2.85 5.92 0.60
N LEU A 150 -2.81 4.61 0.35
CA LEU A 150 -3.91 3.88 -0.27
C LEU A 150 -5.18 3.87 0.60
N ALA A 151 -5.03 3.70 1.92
CA ALA A 151 -6.16 3.74 2.83
C ALA A 151 -6.84 5.11 2.84
N THR A 152 -6.05 6.20 2.81
CA THR A 152 -6.59 7.56 2.73
C THR A 152 -7.29 7.79 1.38
N MET A 153 -6.67 7.41 0.27
CA MET A 153 -7.24 7.53 -1.07
C MET A 153 -8.60 6.81 -1.16
N LEU A 154 -8.67 5.55 -0.75
CA LEU A 154 -9.91 4.77 -0.81
C LEU A 154 -10.99 5.29 0.16
N SER A 155 -10.59 5.86 1.30
CA SER A 155 -11.50 6.56 2.21
C SER A 155 -12.07 7.84 1.56
N ASP A 156 -11.24 8.62 0.86
CA ASP A 156 -11.69 9.83 0.14
C ASP A 156 -12.62 9.47 -1.04
N MET A 157 -12.46 8.28 -1.62
CA MET A 157 -13.39 7.71 -2.63
C MET A 157 -14.68 7.16 -2.01
N GLY A 158 -14.90 7.32 -0.71
CA GLY A 158 -16.13 6.96 0.00
C GLY A 158 -16.13 5.58 0.66
N GLY A 159 -15.04 4.83 0.58
CA GLY A 159 -14.93 3.52 1.22
C GLY A 159 -14.71 3.59 2.74
N VAL A 160 -15.20 2.60 3.46
CA VAL A 160 -15.01 2.45 4.90
C VAL A 160 -13.82 1.52 5.17
N ILE A 161 -12.80 2.03 5.85
CA ILE A 161 -11.55 1.30 6.11
C ILE A 161 -11.67 0.45 7.37
N TYR A 162 -11.37 -0.85 7.22
CA TYR A 162 -11.30 -1.81 8.32
C TYR A 162 -9.87 -2.28 8.52
N SER A 163 -9.43 -2.29 9.78
CA SER A 163 -8.09 -2.76 10.12
C SER A 163 -7.96 -4.27 10.01
N VAL A 164 -6.78 -4.71 9.58
CA VAL A 164 -6.37 -6.12 9.55
C VAL A 164 -5.28 -6.32 10.60
N GLU A 165 -5.37 -7.41 11.37
CA GLU A 165 -4.31 -7.84 12.27
C GLU A 165 -3.27 -8.67 11.51
N ILE A 166 -2.02 -8.26 11.60
CA ILE A 166 -0.88 -8.96 11.03
C ILE A 166 -0.14 -9.68 12.16
N ILE A 167 0.07 -10.97 12.01
CA ILE A 167 0.78 -11.80 12.99
C ILE A 167 2.16 -12.12 12.45
N TYR A 168 3.17 -11.49 13.02
CA TYR A 168 4.59 -11.79 12.78
C TYR A 168 5.13 -12.74 13.85
N PRO A 169 6.25 -13.41 13.61
CA PRO A 169 6.91 -14.22 14.64
C PRO A 169 7.24 -13.43 15.91
N GLU A 170 7.59 -12.15 15.75
CA GLU A 170 7.97 -11.24 16.84
C GLU A 170 6.80 -10.53 17.52
N GLY A 171 5.58 -10.63 16.99
CA GLY A 171 4.41 -9.97 17.58
C GLY A 171 3.28 -9.69 16.62
N ARG A 172 2.33 -8.86 17.06
CA ARG A 172 1.14 -8.50 16.30
C ARG A 172 1.12 -7.01 16.03
N GLU A 173 0.71 -6.64 14.82
CA GLU A 173 0.48 -5.24 14.42
C GLU A 173 -0.91 -5.12 13.79
N LYS A 174 -1.54 -3.96 13.93
CA LYS A 174 -2.77 -3.62 13.19
C LYS A 174 -2.44 -2.61 12.11
N ALA A 175 -2.94 -2.84 10.91
CA ALA A 175 -2.82 -1.93 9.78
C ALA A 175 -4.22 -1.42 9.35
N PRO A 176 -4.35 -0.22 8.77
CA PRO A 176 -3.27 0.73 8.45
C PRO A 176 -2.67 1.42 9.69
N PHE A 177 -1.52 2.05 9.51
CA PHE A 177 -0.67 2.56 10.60
C PHE A 177 -0.85 4.07 10.79
N PHE A 178 -1.99 4.52 11.30
CA PHE A 178 -2.31 5.93 11.47
C PHE A 178 -1.69 6.55 12.74
N GLN A 179 -0.39 6.33 12.96
CA GLN A 179 0.32 6.98 14.07
C GLN A 179 0.49 8.47 13.79
N LYS A 180 0.18 9.29 14.79
CA LYS A 180 0.34 10.74 14.70
C LYS A 180 1.82 11.12 14.81
N GLY A 181 2.34 11.79 13.80
CA GLY A 181 3.68 12.38 13.82
C GLY A 181 3.63 13.82 14.29
N GLN A 182 3.86 14.10 15.58
CA GLN A 182 3.89 15.47 16.09
C GLN A 182 5.13 16.22 15.60
N ARG A 183 4.95 17.48 15.18
CA ARG A 183 6.01 18.39 14.77
C ARG A 183 5.79 19.78 15.36
N TYR A 184 6.89 20.50 15.54
CA TYR A 184 6.94 21.86 16.06
C TYR A 184 7.40 22.80 14.96
N ILE A 185 6.61 23.83 14.68
CA ILE A 185 6.90 24.83 13.64
C ILE A 185 7.14 26.16 14.32
N HIS A 186 8.35 26.72 14.18
CA HIS A 186 8.71 28.02 14.69
C HIS A 186 8.45 29.08 13.60
N LEU A 187 7.58 30.07 13.88
CA LEU A 187 7.22 31.12 12.91
C LEU A 187 8.42 31.95 12.49
N ASP A 188 9.40 32.20 13.36
CA ASP A 188 10.62 32.91 13.02
C ASP A 188 11.40 32.20 11.91
N TYR A 189 11.46 30.86 11.96
CA TYR A 189 12.09 30.06 10.91
C TYR A 189 11.28 30.12 9.61
N VAL A 190 9.95 30.05 9.70
CA VAL A 190 9.05 30.18 8.54
C VAL A 190 9.25 31.54 7.86
N GLU A 191 9.21 32.64 8.64
CA GLU A 191 9.41 34.01 8.13
C GLU A 191 10.79 34.18 7.48
N LYS A 192 11.83 33.65 8.11
CA LYS A 192 13.19 33.66 7.56
C LYS A 192 13.28 32.92 6.23
N THR A 193 12.60 31.78 6.13
CA THR A 193 12.65 30.92 4.94
C THR A 193 11.83 31.50 3.79
N LEU A 194 10.63 32.02 4.08
CA LEU A 194 9.71 32.56 3.08
C LEU A 194 9.98 34.04 2.73
N GLY A 195 10.71 34.77 3.55
CA GLY A 195 10.96 36.21 3.38
C GLY A 195 9.74 37.09 3.66
N ILE A 196 8.67 36.54 4.26
CA ILE A 196 7.44 37.27 4.57
C ILE A 196 7.05 37.06 6.04
N ARG A 197 6.43 38.08 6.64
CA ARG A 197 5.83 37.92 7.99
C ARG A 197 4.51 37.20 7.92
N ILE A 198 4.30 36.27 8.85
CA ILE A 198 3.06 35.48 8.95
C ILE A 198 2.58 35.42 10.40
N SER A 199 1.30 35.72 10.64
CA SER A 199 0.70 35.57 11.95
C SER A 199 0.45 34.10 12.28
N ALA A 200 0.46 33.74 13.57
CA ALA A 200 0.13 32.40 14.02
C ALA A 200 -1.27 31.94 13.55
N LYS A 201 -2.23 32.87 13.54
CA LYS A 201 -3.60 32.61 13.04
C LYS A 201 -3.58 32.20 11.56
N LYS A 202 -2.84 32.95 10.72
CA LYS A 202 -2.75 32.65 9.27
C LYS A 202 -1.98 31.37 8.99
N ALA A 203 -0.90 31.12 9.72
CA ALA A 203 -0.14 29.90 9.61
C ALA A 203 -0.98 28.66 9.97
N LYS A 204 -1.75 28.73 11.06
CA LYS A 204 -2.70 27.65 11.46
C LYS A 204 -3.75 27.38 10.38
N GLU A 205 -4.37 28.43 9.84
CA GLU A 205 -5.35 28.31 8.76
C GLU A 205 -4.76 27.58 7.55
N LEU A 206 -3.57 27.99 7.11
CA LEU A 206 -2.91 27.38 5.95
C LEU A 206 -2.52 25.91 6.21
N LEU A 207 -1.97 25.61 7.37
CA LEU A 207 -1.63 24.24 7.77
C LEU A 207 -2.87 23.34 7.82
N SER A 208 -3.99 23.84 8.39
CA SER A 208 -5.24 23.08 8.40
C SER A 208 -5.79 22.83 7.01
N ARG A 209 -5.69 23.79 6.09
CA ARG A 209 -6.07 23.61 4.67
C ARG A 209 -5.19 22.58 3.95
N MET A 210 -3.96 22.35 4.41
CA MET A 210 -3.06 21.32 3.91
C MET A 210 -3.26 19.95 4.58
N GLY A 211 -4.29 19.80 5.41
CA GLY A 211 -4.63 18.55 6.09
C GLY A 211 -3.88 18.30 7.40
N TYR A 212 -3.05 19.25 7.88
CA TYR A 212 -2.40 19.10 9.19
C TYR A 212 -3.39 19.36 10.32
N LEU A 213 -3.38 18.49 11.33
CA LEU A 213 -4.10 18.75 12.57
C LEU A 213 -3.28 19.69 13.44
N VAL A 214 -3.77 20.91 13.64
CA VAL A 214 -3.15 21.91 14.51
C VAL A 214 -3.63 21.72 15.92
N GLU A 215 -2.78 21.24 16.84
CA GLU A 215 -3.12 21.01 18.25
C GLU A 215 -3.10 22.29 19.07
N GLY A 216 -2.16 23.18 18.81
CA GLY A 216 -2.03 24.40 19.61
C GLY A 216 -0.94 25.34 19.08
N ALA A 217 -0.76 26.46 19.82
CA ALA A 217 0.37 27.33 19.64
C ALA A 217 0.79 27.91 21.00
N HIS A 218 2.10 28.01 21.20
CA HIS A 218 2.71 28.68 22.35
C HIS A 218 3.65 29.76 21.83
N GLY A 219 3.24 31.02 21.99
CA GLY A 219 3.97 32.16 21.45
C GLY A 219 4.11 32.06 19.92
N ARG A 220 5.34 31.93 19.45
CA ARG A 220 5.66 31.80 18.01
C ARG A 220 5.88 30.36 17.54
N MET A 221 5.54 29.37 18.37
CA MET A 221 5.62 27.94 18.05
C MET A 221 4.22 27.37 17.83
N ILE A 222 4.04 26.64 16.73
CA ILE A 222 2.81 25.90 16.38
C ILE A 222 3.08 24.41 16.49
N ILE A 223 2.17 23.67 17.13
CA ILE A 223 2.23 22.22 17.28
C ILE A 223 1.25 21.61 16.30
N ILE A 224 1.75 20.71 15.46
CA ILE A 224 0.94 20.01 14.45
C ILE A 224 1.14 18.52 14.52
N ASN A 225 0.12 17.77 14.08
CA ASN A 225 0.26 16.37 13.71
C ASN A 225 0.31 16.28 12.19
N VAL A 226 1.33 15.57 11.71
CA VAL A 226 1.50 15.26 10.29
C VAL A 226 0.52 14.16 9.91
N PRO A 227 -0.29 14.32 8.87
CA PRO A 227 -1.15 13.25 8.38
C PRO A 227 -0.35 12.01 8.00
N PRO A 228 -0.83 10.80 8.32
CA PRO A 228 -0.07 9.55 8.11
C PRO A 228 0.19 9.19 6.65
N TYR A 229 -0.50 9.83 5.70
CA TYR A 229 -0.26 9.69 4.27
C TYR A 229 0.81 10.65 3.71
N ARG A 230 1.23 11.64 4.48
CA ARG A 230 2.30 12.57 4.04
C ARG A 230 3.66 11.97 4.30
N THR A 231 4.50 11.99 3.27
CA THR A 231 5.85 11.40 3.26
C THR A 231 6.95 12.43 3.00
N ASP A 232 6.57 13.69 2.81
CA ASP A 232 7.41 14.87 2.60
C ASP A 232 7.79 15.60 3.90
#